data_5309d93a323c9beb98b9bc3ead3baa26
#
_entry.id   5309d93a323c9beb98b9bc3ead3baa26
#
_cell.length_a   1.000
_cell.length_b   1.000
_cell.length_c   1.000
_cell.angle_alpha   90.00
_cell.angle_beta   90.00
_cell.angle_gamma   90.00
#
_symmetry.space_group_name_H-M   'P 1'
#
loop_
_entity.id
_entity.type
_entity.pdbx_description
1 polymer ?
#
loop_
_entity_poly.entity_id
_entity_poly.type
_entity_poly.pdbx_seq_one_letter_code
_entity_poly.pdbx_strand_id
1 'polypeptide(L)'
;FPVKKVSGKTDRCLQYDFQMGRTRNFSDKDVLTRTGLKLAFYNNHKPLKPGTWYWRYRVSGKSWSKVYEVNIPENLPKFQSPNAEEAYDMIPEKHPRIFGEAISGKVLTADQKQLRASYRRAANAALNKEVASYKVKGDPIPATASEVERKQIMQFRLRYEVEGINRDIEHLLNGYRLISNKEYLDKAVALADYIAAKEPPAMYAAADFTGAKSMSALSMTYDVAYAYLNEQQKKNYKHFITTVIGLIIDDAMQENVGSADGILCAHFFQHTFYNAFTSAIVMKGHDVQAEKWFGMLYDIWLSRSPGGGFLSDGVWPNGNMGYIHVNMESMVNNFILFRNLFNVNIFKHPWYANCANALAYTMPVHSAGDGFGDGSDKVYEVNRLRAEFAYILGQELNNPFAIHYAYELSGQSPAAPFAFKKTDFDTYRLQHRPRKVEAVNLANIPQSAVFPQTGIVVMNTDVLNASDNLFVSFRSSPFGSGSHGMAEQNSFNVSYKGKPIFYPTGYKVTTQDKHYLLAHKHSRARNTITVDGKTQAYSHSGYGWIARYLDGNDITCLLYTSPSPRD
;
A
#
# COMPACT_ATOMS: atom_id res chain seq x y z
N PHE A 1 16.94 3.85 7.17
CA PHE A 1 17.64 3.87 8.47
C PHE A 1 16.89 4.84 9.37
N PRO A 2 16.35 4.39 10.51
CA PRO A 2 15.68 5.28 11.42
C PRO A 2 16.69 6.24 12.02
N VAL A 3 16.57 7.50 11.70
CA VAL A 3 17.27 8.54 12.44
C VAL A 3 16.60 8.63 13.80
N LYS A 4 17.33 8.36 14.87
CA LYS A 4 16.85 8.43 16.24
C LYS A 4 16.20 9.80 16.44
N LYS A 5 14.92 9.81 16.83
CA LYS A 5 14.18 11.04 17.15
C LYS A 5 15.00 11.85 18.15
N VAL A 6 15.40 13.05 17.78
CA VAL A 6 15.93 13.99 18.76
C VAL A 6 14.74 14.43 19.59
N SER A 7 14.71 14.07 20.87
CA SER A 7 13.66 14.46 21.80
C SER A 7 13.64 15.98 21.95
N GLY A 8 12.59 16.63 21.55
CA GLY A 8 12.40 18.08 21.63
C GLY A 8 11.44 18.53 20.54
N LYS A 9 10.74 19.63 20.73
CA LYS A 9 9.78 20.21 19.78
C LYS A 9 10.31 20.08 18.36
N THR A 10 9.55 19.43 17.51
CA THR A 10 9.91 19.15 16.12
C THR A 10 10.17 20.44 15.38
N ASP A 11 11.42 20.61 15.00
CA ASP A 11 11.80 21.59 14.02
C ASP A 11 11.33 21.06 12.65
N ARG A 12 10.19 21.57 12.17
CA ARG A 12 9.57 21.21 10.87
C ARG A 12 10.48 21.48 9.67
N CYS A 13 11.69 21.96 9.91
CA CYS A 13 12.68 22.41 8.93
C CYS A 13 13.98 21.61 8.97
N LEU A 14 14.05 20.46 9.65
CA LEU A 14 15.27 19.67 9.67
C LEU A 14 15.57 19.15 8.25
N GLN A 15 16.77 19.44 7.81
CA GLN A 15 17.35 18.86 6.60
C GLN A 15 18.46 17.90 6.98
N TYR A 16 18.76 16.96 6.10
CA TYR A 16 19.76 15.93 6.34
C TYR A 16 20.81 15.96 5.23
N ASP A 17 22.03 15.66 5.62
CA ASP A 17 23.11 15.39 4.67
C ASP A 17 23.51 13.92 4.77
N PHE A 18 23.81 13.34 3.63
CA PHE A 18 24.20 11.94 3.48
C PHE A 18 25.47 11.82 2.66
N GLN A 19 26.38 10.94 3.06
CA GLN A 19 27.56 10.58 2.29
C GLN A 19 27.72 9.06 2.22
N MET A 20 28.14 8.56 1.06
CA MET A 20 28.47 7.17 0.82
C MET A 20 29.68 7.07 -0.12
N GLY A 21 30.62 6.18 0.17
CA GLY A 21 31.85 6.01 -0.62
C GLY A 21 32.53 4.68 -0.37
N ARG A 22 33.65 4.47 -1.05
CA ARG A 22 34.45 3.24 -0.95
C ARG A 22 35.48 3.27 0.17
N THR A 23 35.74 4.43 0.72
CA THR A 23 36.73 4.62 1.80
C THR A 23 36.08 5.21 3.05
N ARG A 24 36.60 4.85 4.23
CA ARG A 24 36.04 5.33 5.52
C ARG A 24 36.16 6.84 5.72
N ASN A 25 37.13 7.47 5.06
CA ASN A 25 37.36 8.91 5.14
C ASN A 25 36.65 9.70 4.03
N PHE A 26 35.92 9.02 3.14
CA PHE A 26 35.20 9.63 2.02
C PHE A 26 36.10 10.47 1.09
N SER A 27 37.31 10.00 0.84
CA SER A 27 38.30 10.68 -0.03
C SER A 27 38.35 10.13 -1.44
N ASP A 28 37.55 9.12 -1.76
CA ASP A 28 37.53 8.53 -3.10
C ASP A 28 36.77 9.43 -4.10
N LYS A 29 37.06 9.24 -5.39
CA LYS A 29 36.50 10.07 -6.47
C LYS A 29 34.98 9.84 -6.66
N ASP A 30 34.50 8.70 -6.21
CA ASP A 30 33.11 8.25 -6.40
C ASP A 30 32.24 8.50 -5.14
N VAL A 31 32.69 9.40 -4.25
CA VAL A 31 31.90 9.75 -3.06
C VAL A 31 30.59 10.39 -3.47
N LEU A 32 29.52 9.76 -3.07
CA LEU A 32 28.18 10.22 -3.25
C LEU A 32 27.80 11.10 -2.07
N THR A 33 27.63 12.38 -2.32
CA THR A 33 27.20 13.36 -1.31
C THR A 33 25.84 13.93 -1.69
N ARG A 34 24.93 13.98 -0.72
CA ARG A 34 23.63 14.65 -0.83
C ARG A 34 23.46 15.56 0.38
N THR A 35 23.03 16.78 0.13
CA THR A 35 22.81 17.80 1.16
C THR A 35 21.40 18.32 1.08
N GLY A 36 20.88 18.78 2.23
CA GLY A 36 19.57 19.42 2.27
C GLY A 36 18.38 18.49 2.01
N LEU A 37 18.52 17.17 2.23
CA LEU A 37 17.44 16.21 2.12
C LEU A 37 16.34 16.55 3.11
N LYS A 38 15.11 16.71 2.64
CA LYS A 38 13.93 17.03 3.47
C LYS A 38 13.40 15.83 4.24
N LEU A 39 13.70 14.61 3.78
CA LEU A 39 13.31 13.36 4.38
C LEU A 39 14.54 12.59 4.85
N ALA A 40 14.41 11.81 5.92
CA ALA A 40 15.51 11.05 6.51
C ALA A 40 15.81 9.76 5.72
N PHE A 41 15.82 9.84 4.40
CA PHE A 41 16.26 8.76 3.51
C PHE A 41 16.92 9.30 2.24
N TYR A 42 17.67 8.43 1.60
CA TYR A 42 18.25 8.67 0.29
C TYR A 42 18.01 7.46 -0.60
N ASN A 43 17.55 7.71 -1.83
CA ASN A 43 17.37 6.72 -2.87
C ASN A 43 18.44 6.93 -3.96
N ASN A 44 19.24 5.89 -4.24
CA ASN A 44 20.31 6.01 -5.24
C ASN A 44 19.82 5.82 -6.68
N HIS A 45 18.64 5.25 -6.88
CA HIS A 45 18.04 4.91 -8.17
C HIS A 45 18.86 3.95 -9.05
N LYS A 46 20.14 3.81 -8.82
CA LYS A 46 21.06 2.92 -9.56
C LYS A 46 21.64 1.87 -8.62
N PRO A 47 21.82 0.63 -9.09
CA PRO A 47 22.46 -0.40 -8.29
C PRO A 47 23.89 0.03 -7.90
N LEU A 48 24.23 -0.17 -6.64
CA LEU A 48 25.60 0.00 -6.17
C LEU A 48 26.47 -1.17 -6.68
N LYS A 49 27.72 -0.89 -6.99
CA LYS A 49 28.69 -1.94 -7.35
C LYS A 49 28.96 -2.85 -6.15
N PRO A 50 29.15 -4.17 -6.33
CA PRO A 50 29.52 -5.09 -5.26
C PRO A 50 30.77 -4.65 -4.49
N GLY A 51 30.91 -5.16 -3.26
CA GLY A 51 32.02 -4.89 -2.34
C GLY A 51 31.63 -3.94 -1.21
N THR A 52 32.61 -3.53 -0.45
CA THR A 52 32.42 -2.73 0.77
C THR A 52 32.15 -1.28 0.45
N TRP A 53 31.14 -0.74 1.12
CA TRP A 53 30.78 0.67 1.10
C TRP A 53 30.71 1.19 2.52
N TYR A 54 31.09 2.48 2.69
CA TYR A 54 30.99 3.23 3.94
C TYR A 54 29.97 4.34 3.77
N TRP A 55 29.20 4.64 4.79
CA TRP A 55 28.21 5.71 4.74
C TRP A 55 28.06 6.40 6.10
N ARG A 56 27.64 7.65 6.05
CA ARG A 56 27.31 8.46 7.22
C ARG A 56 26.23 9.47 6.90
N TYR A 57 25.59 9.98 7.92
CA TYR A 57 24.58 11.01 7.80
C TYR A 57 24.72 12.05 8.90
N ARG A 58 24.03 13.20 8.74
CA ARG A 58 23.88 14.21 9.77
C ARG A 58 22.60 15.01 9.56
N VAL A 59 22.13 15.72 10.60
CA VAL A 59 21.28 16.89 10.41
C VAL A 59 22.17 17.98 9.82
N SER A 60 21.70 18.68 8.77
CA SER A 60 22.49 19.68 8.05
C SER A 60 23.04 20.74 9.02
N GLY A 61 24.32 21.03 8.90
CA GLY A 61 25.04 21.94 9.81
C GLY A 61 25.43 21.36 11.17
N LYS A 62 25.12 20.07 11.46
CA LYS A 62 25.56 19.37 12.68
C LYS A 62 26.71 18.41 12.38
N SER A 63 27.28 17.83 13.43
CA SER A 63 28.33 16.81 13.30
C SER A 63 27.84 15.56 12.58
N TRP A 64 28.72 14.92 11.82
CA TRP A 64 28.46 13.65 11.18
C TRP A 64 28.23 12.53 12.21
N SER A 65 27.38 11.58 11.88
CA SER A 65 27.23 10.32 12.61
C SER A 65 28.55 9.52 12.60
N LYS A 66 28.62 8.45 13.39
CA LYS A 66 29.63 7.41 13.16
C LYS A 66 29.55 6.92 11.71
N VAL A 67 30.68 6.41 11.21
CA VAL A 67 30.75 5.77 9.90
C VAL A 67 30.18 4.34 10.02
N TYR A 68 29.22 4.05 9.17
CA TYR A 68 28.64 2.70 9.02
C TYR A 68 29.29 2.02 7.82
N GLU A 69 29.27 0.70 7.84
CA GLU A 69 29.80 -0.16 6.80
C GLU A 69 28.72 -1.12 6.30
N VAL A 70 28.70 -1.36 5.00
CA VAL A 70 27.86 -2.37 4.36
C VAL A 70 28.66 -3.07 3.26
N ASN A 71 28.61 -4.39 3.24
CA ASN A 71 29.16 -5.18 2.15
C ASN A 71 28.04 -5.64 1.21
N ILE A 72 28.19 -5.33 -0.08
CA ILE A 72 27.23 -5.69 -1.14
C ILE A 72 27.78 -6.90 -1.89
N PRO A 73 27.13 -8.09 -1.76
CA PRO A 73 27.49 -9.28 -2.51
C PRO A 73 27.26 -9.11 -4.02
N GLU A 74 27.97 -9.88 -4.84
CA GLU A 74 27.85 -9.84 -6.30
C GLU A 74 26.49 -10.33 -6.81
N ASN A 75 25.90 -11.29 -6.10
CA ASN A 75 24.70 -12.03 -6.54
C ASN A 75 23.38 -11.44 -6.04
N LEU A 76 23.36 -10.21 -5.54
CA LEU A 76 22.10 -9.58 -5.13
C LEU A 76 21.23 -9.22 -6.34
N PRO A 77 19.90 -9.36 -6.21
CA PRO A 77 18.98 -8.84 -7.20
C PRO A 77 19.21 -7.34 -7.41
N LYS A 78 19.20 -6.91 -8.67
CA LYS A 78 19.42 -5.51 -9.03
C LYS A 78 18.08 -4.88 -9.41
N PHE A 79 17.76 -3.77 -8.76
CA PHE A 79 16.63 -2.93 -9.09
C PHE A 79 17.13 -1.52 -9.40
N GLN A 80 16.61 -0.91 -10.45
CA GLN A 80 16.92 0.47 -10.82
C GLN A 80 15.69 1.19 -11.33
N SER A 81 15.70 2.50 -11.17
CA SER A 81 14.68 3.42 -11.68
C SER A 81 15.34 4.70 -12.19
N PRO A 82 14.71 5.48 -13.06
CA PRO A 82 15.12 6.86 -13.26
C PRO A 82 15.09 7.62 -11.92
N ASN A 83 15.84 8.69 -11.79
CA ASN A 83 15.65 9.60 -10.66
C ASN A 83 14.35 10.42 -10.85
N ALA A 84 13.95 11.18 -9.83
CA ALA A 84 12.67 11.89 -9.86
C ALA A 84 12.55 12.92 -11.00
N GLU A 85 13.64 13.62 -11.34
CA GLU A 85 13.70 14.59 -12.43
C GLU A 85 13.58 13.88 -13.79
N GLU A 86 14.42 12.84 -14.02
CA GLU A 86 14.34 12.00 -15.22
C GLU A 86 12.94 11.40 -15.40
N ALA A 87 12.31 10.92 -14.31
CA ALA A 87 10.97 10.35 -14.35
C ALA A 87 9.89 11.41 -14.65
N TYR A 88 10.04 12.62 -14.11
CA TYR A 88 9.10 13.73 -14.38
C TYR A 88 9.14 14.13 -15.85
N ASP A 89 10.32 14.17 -16.46
CA ASP A 89 10.48 14.48 -17.88
C ASP A 89 9.82 13.43 -18.79
N MET A 90 9.75 12.17 -18.34
CA MET A 90 9.08 11.10 -19.10
C MET A 90 7.54 11.24 -19.14
N ILE A 91 6.94 12.05 -18.28
CA ILE A 91 5.48 12.26 -18.27
C ILE A 91 5.06 12.99 -19.55
N PRO A 92 4.06 12.48 -20.30
CA PRO A 92 3.57 13.12 -21.52
C PRO A 92 3.12 14.57 -21.30
N GLU A 93 3.41 15.44 -22.25
CA GLU A 93 2.96 16.85 -22.20
C GLU A 93 1.45 16.99 -22.46
N LYS A 94 0.92 16.14 -23.34
CA LYS A 94 -0.48 16.18 -23.76
C LYS A 94 -1.37 15.29 -22.92
N HIS A 95 -2.58 15.72 -22.65
CA HIS A 95 -3.65 14.91 -22.08
C HIS A 95 -4.30 14.00 -23.14
N PRO A 96 -4.79 12.82 -22.78
CA PRO A 96 -4.66 12.20 -21.47
C PRO A 96 -3.24 11.65 -21.21
N ARG A 97 -2.73 11.86 -20.01
CA ARG A 97 -1.37 11.44 -19.58
C ARG A 97 -1.32 10.03 -19.01
N ILE A 98 -2.34 9.70 -18.22
CA ILE A 98 -2.45 8.43 -17.50
C ILE A 98 -3.69 7.67 -17.98
N PHE A 99 -4.81 8.37 -18.07
CA PHE A 99 -6.13 7.76 -18.26
C PHE A 99 -6.56 7.78 -19.74
N GLY A 100 -5.65 7.52 -20.68
CA GLY A 100 -5.93 7.43 -22.10
C GLY A 100 -6.86 6.28 -22.50
N GLU A 101 -7.04 6.07 -23.80
CA GLU A 101 -7.83 4.94 -24.31
C GLU A 101 -7.32 3.62 -23.75
N ALA A 102 -8.17 2.93 -23.01
CA ALA A 102 -7.78 1.69 -22.34
C ALA A 102 -7.50 0.55 -23.33
N ILE A 103 -8.30 0.46 -24.41
CA ILE A 103 -8.20 -0.61 -25.42
C ILE A 103 -8.79 -0.12 -26.75
N SER A 104 -8.09 0.68 -27.49
CA SER A 104 -8.54 1.06 -28.85
C SER A 104 -8.07 0.04 -29.89
N GLY A 105 -8.99 -0.43 -30.74
CA GLY A 105 -8.70 -1.18 -31.96
C GLY A 105 -8.08 -2.59 -31.81
N LYS A 106 -7.99 -3.15 -30.57
CA LYS A 106 -7.40 -4.47 -30.30
C LYS A 106 -8.45 -5.57 -30.15
N VAL A 107 -8.10 -6.78 -30.53
CA VAL A 107 -8.91 -7.98 -30.22
C VAL A 107 -8.90 -8.21 -28.72
N LEU A 108 -10.09 -8.18 -28.11
CA LEU A 108 -10.28 -8.35 -26.67
C LEU A 108 -10.23 -9.83 -26.27
N THR A 109 -9.58 -10.11 -25.15
CA THR A 109 -9.72 -11.41 -24.46
C THR A 109 -11.14 -11.59 -23.92
N ALA A 110 -11.50 -12.80 -23.50
CA ALA A 110 -12.79 -13.07 -22.86
C ALA A 110 -12.97 -12.23 -21.58
N ASP A 111 -11.91 -12.13 -20.76
CA ASP A 111 -11.90 -11.32 -19.54
C ASP A 111 -12.09 -9.82 -19.84
N GLN A 112 -11.39 -9.28 -20.84
CA GLN A 112 -11.54 -7.88 -21.26
C GLN A 112 -12.93 -7.57 -21.82
N LYS A 113 -13.56 -8.53 -22.51
CA LYS A 113 -14.97 -8.41 -22.97
C LYS A 113 -15.92 -8.33 -21.76
N GLN A 114 -15.70 -9.18 -20.76
CA GLN A 114 -16.49 -9.18 -19.52
C GLN A 114 -16.32 -7.86 -18.74
N LEU A 115 -15.08 -7.37 -18.62
CA LEU A 115 -14.77 -6.11 -17.96
C LEU A 115 -15.46 -4.93 -18.68
N ARG A 116 -15.35 -4.86 -20.02
CA ARG A 116 -16.06 -3.86 -20.84
C ARG A 116 -17.57 -3.90 -20.62
N ALA A 117 -18.17 -5.10 -20.57
CA ALA A 117 -19.61 -5.26 -20.28
C ALA A 117 -19.98 -4.79 -18.87
N SER A 118 -19.12 -5.02 -17.88
CA SER A 118 -19.31 -4.56 -16.50
C SER A 118 -19.30 -3.05 -16.40
N TYR A 119 -18.32 -2.39 -17.04
CA TYR A 119 -18.28 -0.93 -17.09
C TYR A 119 -19.45 -0.32 -17.84
N ARG A 120 -19.88 -0.95 -18.95
CA ARG A 120 -21.11 -0.51 -19.65
C ARG A 120 -22.33 -0.51 -18.73
N ARG A 121 -22.54 -1.59 -17.97
CA ARG A 121 -23.67 -1.68 -17.01
C ARG A 121 -23.56 -0.63 -15.92
N ALA A 122 -22.36 -0.46 -15.33
CA ALA A 122 -22.12 0.51 -14.28
C ALA A 122 -22.28 1.96 -14.77
N ALA A 123 -21.75 2.29 -15.93
CA ALA A 123 -21.88 3.61 -16.54
C ALA A 123 -23.34 3.92 -16.91
N ASN A 124 -24.10 2.97 -17.49
CA ASN A 124 -25.52 3.13 -17.76
C ASN A 124 -26.33 3.37 -16.47
N ALA A 125 -26.00 2.66 -15.39
CA ALA A 125 -26.65 2.88 -14.10
C ALA A 125 -26.32 4.27 -13.53
N ALA A 126 -25.09 4.76 -13.68
CA ALA A 126 -24.68 6.08 -13.24
C ALA A 126 -25.29 7.22 -14.10
N LEU A 127 -25.45 6.99 -15.41
CA LEU A 127 -26.01 7.95 -16.34
C LEU A 127 -27.40 8.44 -15.92
N ASN A 128 -28.21 7.53 -15.41
CA ASN A 128 -29.62 7.78 -15.04
C ASN A 128 -29.79 8.34 -13.61
N LYS A 129 -28.71 8.55 -12.86
CA LYS A 129 -28.81 9.08 -11.49
C LYS A 129 -28.79 10.61 -11.47
N GLU A 130 -29.70 11.16 -10.69
CA GLU A 130 -29.70 12.59 -10.37
C GLU A 130 -28.82 12.88 -9.15
N VAL A 131 -28.19 14.06 -9.09
CA VAL A 131 -27.32 14.47 -7.98
C VAL A 131 -28.03 14.36 -6.63
N ALA A 132 -29.33 14.66 -6.59
CA ALA A 132 -30.13 14.54 -5.38
C ALA A 132 -30.22 13.10 -4.83
N SER A 133 -30.05 12.08 -5.68
CA SER A 133 -30.11 10.67 -5.29
C SER A 133 -28.90 10.20 -4.47
N TYR A 134 -27.79 10.94 -4.50
CA TYR A 134 -26.59 10.62 -3.70
C TYR A 134 -26.69 11.15 -2.26
N LYS A 135 -27.59 12.10 -2.00
CA LYS A 135 -27.77 12.64 -0.65
C LYS A 135 -28.24 11.54 0.31
N VAL A 136 -27.51 11.38 1.40
CA VAL A 136 -27.88 10.40 2.43
C VAL A 136 -29.12 10.90 3.16
N LYS A 137 -30.21 10.15 3.02
CA LYS A 137 -31.41 10.32 3.85
C LYS A 137 -31.08 9.72 5.21
N GLY A 138 -30.75 10.50 6.19
CA GLY A 138 -30.55 10.05 7.58
C GLY A 138 -31.64 10.64 8.46
N ASP A 139 -31.83 10.02 9.64
CA ASP A 139 -32.72 10.55 10.67
C ASP A 139 -32.34 12.00 11.01
N PRO A 140 -33.28 12.84 11.44
CA PRO A 140 -32.99 14.18 11.90
C PRO A 140 -31.88 14.14 12.95
N ILE A 141 -30.94 15.08 12.89
CA ILE A 141 -29.89 15.18 13.92
C ILE A 141 -30.61 15.48 15.25
N PRO A 142 -30.39 14.67 16.31
CA PRO A 142 -31.06 14.89 17.58
C PRO A 142 -30.86 16.33 18.09
N ALA A 143 -31.91 16.93 18.59
CA ALA A 143 -31.84 18.28 19.15
C ALA A 143 -30.83 18.36 20.31
N THR A 144 -30.66 17.28 21.01
CA THR A 144 -29.73 17.09 22.14
C THR A 144 -28.29 16.83 21.73
N ALA A 145 -28.01 16.60 20.42
CA ALA A 145 -26.67 16.33 19.94
C ALA A 145 -25.75 17.53 20.20
N SER A 146 -24.59 17.26 20.77
CA SER A 146 -23.52 18.25 20.93
C SER A 146 -23.02 18.76 19.58
N GLU A 147 -22.32 19.88 19.56
CA GLU A 147 -21.72 20.43 18.35
C GLU A 147 -20.76 19.45 17.67
N VAL A 148 -20.00 18.70 18.48
CA VAL A 148 -19.07 17.66 17.99
C VAL A 148 -19.83 16.53 17.30
N GLU A 149 -20.88 16.02 17.92
CA GLU A 149 -21.71 14.94 17.33
C GLU A 149 -22.42 15.43 16.05
N ARG A 150 -22.96 16.64 16.03
CA ARG A 150 -23.54 17.24 14.84
C ARG A 150 -22.53 17.30 13.69
N LYS A 151 -21.31 17.78 13.97
CA LYS A 151 -20.22 17.85 13.01
C LYS A 151 -19.87 16.45 12.48
N GLN A 152 -19.72 15.46 13.34
CA GLN A 152 -19.42 14.08 12.94
C GLN A 152 -20.52 13.49 12.04
N ILE A 153 -21.79 13.68 12.39
CA ILE A 153 -22.93 13.20 11.58
C ILE A 153 -22.92 13.87 10.19
N MET A 154 -22.67 15.17 10.14
CA MET A 154 -22.62 15.91 8.87
C MET A 154 -21.43 15.46 8.01
N GLN A 155 -20.27 15.28 8.59
CA GLN A 155 -19.08 14.75 7.92
C GLN A 155 -19.33 13.35 7.36
N PHE A 156 -19.96 12.48 8.14
CA PHE A 156 -20.33 11.14 7.73
C PHE A 156 -21.31 11.14 6.53
N ARG A 157 -22.34 12.00 6.56
CA ARG A 157 -23.29 12.14 5.45
C ARG A 157 -22.59 12.64 4.18
N LEU A 158 -21.75 13.66 4.32
CA LEU A 158 -20.96 14.19 3.20
C LEU A 158 -20.06 13.10 2.59
N ARG A 159 -19.41 12.30 3.42
CA ARG A 159 -18.59 11.17 2.98
C ARG A 159 -19.36 10.23 2.06
N TYR A 160 -20.52 9.73 2.50
CA TYR A 160 -21.31 8.78 1.71
C TYR A 160 -21.86 9.35 0.41
N GLU A 161 -22.33 10.61 0.45
CA GLU A 161 -22.75 11.34 -0.76
C GLU A 161 -21.62 11.38 -1.78
N VAL A 162 -20.46 11.83 -1.35
CA VAL A 162 -19.30 12.05 -2.21
C VAL A 162 -18.67 10.72 -2.67
N GLU A 163 -18.62 9.70 -1.83
CA GLU A 163 -18.14 8.37 -2.25
C GLU A 163 -18.99 7.77 -3.38
N GLY A 164 -20.30 7.95 -3.31
CA GLY A 164 -21.22 7.55 -4.38
C GLY A 164 -20.95 8.26 -5.70
N ILE A 165 -20.76 9.58 -5.63
CA ILE A 165 -20.48 10.43 -6.81
C ILE A 165 -19.12 10.07 -7.41
N ASN A 166 -18.06 9.97 -6.60
CA ASN A 166 -16.71 9.67 -7.08
C ASN A 166 -16.68 8.31 -7.80
N ARG A 167 -17.32 7.29 -7.23
CA ARG A 167 -17.45 5.97 -7.85
C ARG A 167 -18.17 6.03 -9.20
N ASP A 168 -19.24 6.81 -9.30
CA ASP A 168 -19.99 6.90 -10.54
C ASP A 168 -19.26 7.75 -11.59
N ILE A 169 -18.46 8.76 -11.21
CA ILE A 169 -17.50 9.43 -12.11
C ILE A 169 -16.51 8.40 -12.69
N GLU A 170 -15.92 7.57 -11.84
CA GLU A 170 -14.99 6.51 -12.26
C GLU A 170 -15.66 5.52 -13.24
N HIS A 171 -16.87 5.04 -12.94
CA HIS A 171 -17.61 4.16 -13.83
C HIS A 171 -17.91 4.79 -15.19
N LEU A 172 -18.31 6.07 -15.21
CA LEU A 172 -18.60 6.81 -16.43
C LEU A 172 -17.34 7.03 -17.26
N LEU A 173 -16.24 7.46 -16.65
CA LEU A 173 -14.97 7.69 -17.36
C LEU A 173 -14.35 6.41 -17.88
N ASN A 174 -14.38 5.31 -17.10
CA ASN A 174 -13.93 4.00 -17.58
C ASN A 174 -14.87 3.46 -18.68
N GLY A 175 -16.17 3.70 -18.56
CA GLY A 175 -17.13 3.43 -19.62
C GLY A 175 -16.80 4.20 -20.90
N TYR A 176 -16.50 5.49 -20.81
CA TYR A 176 -16.10 6.32 -21.94
C TYR A 176 -14.79 5.81 -22.58
N ARG A 177 -13.76 5.56 -21.79
CA ARG A 177 -12.45 5.05 -22.25
C ARG A 177 -12.53 3.71 -22.99
N LEU A 178 -13.53 2.88 -22.68
CA LEU A 178 -13.71 1.55 -23.23
C LEU A 178 -14.70 1.47 -24.40
N ILE A 179 -15.62 2.45 -24.52
CA ILE A 179 -16.79 2.35 -25.39
C ILE A 179 -16.93 3.60 -26.28
N SER A 180 -16.29 4.74 -25.89
CA SER A 180 -16.34 6.04 -26.58
C SER A 180 -17.74 6.65 -26.64
N ASN A 181 -18.63 6.36 -25.65
CA ASN A 181 -19.93 7.01 -25.55
C ASN A 181 -19.80 8.39 -24.87
N LYS A 182 -20.06 9.45 -25.65
CA LYS A 182 -19.92 10.84 -25.18
C LYS A 182 -20.85 11.18 -24.02
N GLU A 183 -22.04 10.59 -23.92
CA GLU A 183 -22.98 10.84 -22.82
C GLU A 183 -22.36 10.47 -21.45
N TYR A 184 -21.51 9.42 -21.40
CA TYR A 184 -20.78 9.07 -20.19
C TYR A 184 -19.80 10.18 -19.79
N LEU A 185 -19.09 10.74 -20.76
CA LEU A 185 -18.15 11.84 -20.51
C LEU A 185 -18.90 13.09 -20.00
N ASP A 186 -19.98 13.48 -20.67
CA ASP A 186 -20.77 14.66 -20.33
C ASP A 186 -21.36 14.53 -18.90
N LYS A 187 -21.87 13.36 -18.54
CA LYS A 187 -22.36 13.07 -17.19
C LYS A 187 -21.25 13.06 -16.14
N ALA A 188 -20.08 12.50 -16.46
CA ALA A 188 -18.92 12.52 -15.57
C ALA A 188 -18.47 13.95 -15.29
N VAL A 189 -18.39 14.82 -16.30
CA VAL A 189 -18.07 16.24 -16.16
C VAL A 189 -19.12 16.96 -15.28
N ALA A 190 -20.41 16.70 -15.48
CA ALA A 190 -21.46 17.30 -14.65
C ALA A 190 -21.36 16.89 -13.16
N LEU A 191 -21.02 15.64 -12.87
CA LEU A 191 -20.78 15.18 -11.51
C LEU A 191 -19.47 15.76 -10.94
N ALA A 192 -18.44 15.90 -11.75
CA ALA A 192 -17.18 16.51 -11.36
C ALA A 192 -17.35 18.02 -11.05
N ASP A 193 -18.15 18.75 -11.80
CA ASP A 193 -18.51 20.14 -11.49
C ASP A 193 -19.14 20.27 -10.10
N TYR A 194 -20.03 19.34 -9.75
CA TYR A 194 -20.63 19.30 -8.41
C TYR A 194 -19.61 19.08 -7.29
N ILE A 195 -18.63 18.21 -7.50
CA ILE A 195 -17.54 17.98 -6.54
C ILE A 195 -16.63 19.22 -6.46
N ALA A 196 -16.26 19.79 -7.60
CA ALA A 196 -15.34 20.93 -7.67
C ALA A 196 -15.92 22.21 -7.07
N ALA A 197 -17.26 22.30 -6.95
CA ALA A 197 -17.95 23.41 -6.28
C ALA A 197 -17.91 23.31 -4.73
N LYS A 198 -17.40 22.21 -4.16
CA LYS A 198 -17.25 22.07 -2.70
C LYS A 198 -15.91 22.63 -2.25
N GLU A 199 -15.84 23.06 -0.98
CA GLU A 199 -14.62 23.60 -0.38
C GLU A 199 -13.57 22.49 -0.16
N PRO A 200 -12.38 22.53 -0.82
CA PRO A 200 -11.41 21.45 -0.73
C PRO A 200 -10.91 21.15 0.69
N PRO A 201 -10.60 22.14 1.56
CA PRO A 201 -10.21 21.86 2.94
C PRO A 201 -11.30 21.18 3.76
N ALA A 202 -12.57 21.55 3.56
CA ALA A 202 -13.69 20.91 4.23
C ALA A 202 -13.87 19.45 3.79
N MET A 203 -13.68 19.19 2.50
CA MET A 203 -13.70 17.84 1.93
C MET A 203 -12.55 16.98 2.45
N TYR A 204 -11.35 17.55 2.60
CA TYR A 204 -10.20 16.85 3.16
C TYR A 204 -10.42 16.52 4.65
N ALA A 205 -11.01 17.43 5.40
CA ALA A 205 -11.30 17.26 6.83
C ALA A 205 -12.56 16.42 7.13
N ALA A 206 -13.39 16.11 6.13
CA ALA A 206 -14.72 15.54 6.35
C ALA A 206 -14.70 14.10 6.90
N ALA A 207 -13.81 13.27 6.41
CA ALA A 207 -13.53 11.92 6.92
C ALA A 207 -12.35 11.34 6.15
N ASP A 208 -11.84 10.22 6.66
CA ASP A 208 -10.76 9.47 6.04
C ASP A 208 -10.92 9.39 4.51
N PHE A 209 -9.94 9.95 3.78
CA PHE A 209 -9.79 9.80 2.34
C PHE A 209 -10.83 10.46 1.44
N THR A 210 -11.86 11.11 1.96
CA THR A 210 -12.91 11.76 1.14
C THR A 210 -12.31 12.79 0.19
N GLY A 211 -11.45 13.67 0.69
CA GLY A 211 -10.75 14.66 -0.13
C GLY A 211 -9.83 14.02 -1.18
N ALA A 212 -9.05 13.01 -0.79
CA ALA A 212 -8.13 12.32 -1.69
C ALA A 212 -8.87 11.57 -2.83
N LYS A 213 -9.97 10.90 -2.52
CA LYS A 213 -10.81 10.22 -3.53
C LYS A 213 -11.49 11.22 -4.48
N SER A 214 -11.97 12.35 -3.95
CA SER A 214 -12.56 13.41 -4.77
C SER A 214 -11.54 14.06 -5.68
N MET A 215 -10.34 14.34 -5.17
CA MET A 215 -9.19 14.78 -5.96
C MET A 215 -8.86 13.80 -7.09
N SER A 216 -8.87 12.49 -6.81
CA SER A 216 -8.63 11.45 -7.81
C SER A 216 -9.68 11.46 -8.92
N ALA A 217 -10.97 11.54 -8.56
CA ALA A 217 -12.07 11.60 -9.52
C ALA A 217 -11.97 12.86 -10.40
N LEU A 218 -11.64 14.01 -9.79
CA LEU A 218 -11.41 15.27 -10.55
C LEU A 218 -10.16 15.18 -11.43
N SER A 219 -9.08 14.57 -10.96
CA SER A 219 -7.86 14.39 -11.76
C SER A 219 -8.10 13.47 -12.95
N MET A 220 -8.84 12.37 -12.75
CA MET A 220 -9.23 11.50 -13.86
C MET A 220 -10.13 12.23 -14.87
N THR A 221 -11.09 13.03 -14.39
CA THR A 221 -11.95 13.83 -15.27
C THR A 221 -11.13 14.88 -16.02
N TYR A 222 -10.22 15.58 -15.33
CA TYR A 222 -9.33 16.57 -15.92
C TYR A 222 -8.46 15.95 -17.04
N ASP A 223 -7.90 14.77 -16.79
CA ASP A 223 -7.03 14.09 -17.75
C ASP A 223 -7.79 13.56 -18.97
N VAL A 224 -8.93 12.90 -18.76
CA VAL A 224 -9.72 12.27 -19.83
C VAL A 224 -10.50 13.31 -20.65
N ALA A 225 -11.05 14.32 -20.00
CA ALA A 225 -11.92 15.31 -20.63
C ALA A 225 -11.22 16.61 -20.99
N TYR A 226 -9.90 16.74 -20.82
CA TYR A 226 -9.16 18.02 -20.94
C TYR A 226 -9.51 18.84 -22.18
N ALA A 227 -9.63 18.21 -23.34
CA ALA A 227 -9.95 18.85 -24.60
C ALA A 227 -11.42 19.36 -24.68
N TYR A 228 -12.29 18.88 -23.82
CA TYR A 228 -13.71 19.21 -23.77
C TYR A 228 -14.07 20.20 -22.65
N LEU A 229 -13.18 20.37 -21.64
CA LEU A 229 -13.40 21.27 -20.52
C LEU A 229 -13.23 22.73 -20.96
N ASN A 230 -14.16 23.60 -20.52
CA ASN A 230 -13.98 25.03 -20.65
C ASN A 230 -12.96 25.55 -19.60
N GLU A 231 -12.53 26.80 -19.77
CA GLU A 231 -11.49 27.41 -18.92
C GLU A 231 -11.91 27.53 -17.44
N GLN A 232 -13.19 27.75 -17.17
CA GLN A 232 -13.72 27.85 -15.81
C GLN A 232 -13.67 26.45 -15.11
N GLN A 233 -14.04 25.39 -15.81
CA GLN A 233 -13.96 24.02 -15.33
C GLN A 233 -12.50 23.64 -15.05
N LYS A 234 -11.59 23.91 -16.00
CA LYS A 234 -10.15 23.68 -15.81
C LYS A 234 -9.62 24.40 -14.57
N LYS A 235 -10.00 25.66 -14.38
CA LYS A 235 -9.61 26.46 -13.20
C LYS A 235 -10.15 25.86 -11.89
N ASN A 236 -11.42 25.48 -11.85
CA ASN A 236 -12.06 24.94 -10.66
C ASN A 236 -11.47 23.57 -10.27
N TYR A 237 -11.30 22.67 -11.25
CA TYR A 237 -10.73 21.35 -11.00
C TYR A 237 -9.28 21.46 -10.55
N LYS A 238 -8.47 22.27 -11.25
CA LYS A 238 -7.09 22.55 -10.84
C LYS A 238 -7.04 23.08 -9.41
N HIS A 239 -7.86 24.05 -9.05
CA HIS A 239 -7.89 24.62 -7.69
C HIS A 239 -8.16 23.55 -6.64
N PHE A 240 -9.18 22.70 -6.85
CA PHE A 240 -9.50 21.62 -5.92
C PHE A 240 -8.33 20.62 -5.81
N ILE A 241 -7.82 20.14 -6.94
CA ILE A 241 -6.75 19.15 -7.01
C ILE A 241 -5.50 19.66 -6.29
N THR A 242 -5.03 20.86 -6.63
CA THR A 242 -3.77 21.39 -6.08
C THR A 242 -3.89 21.73 -4.60
N THR A 243 -5.06 22.18 -4.14
CA THR A 243 -5.31 22.43 -2.71
C THR A 243 -5.25 21.13 -1.92
N VAL A 244 -5.89 20.07 -2.40
CA VAL A 244 -5.89 18.76 -1.68
C VAL A 244 -4.52 18.11 -1.71
N ILE A 245 -3.77 18.16 -2.82
CA ILE A 245 -2.38 17.68 -2.85
C ILE A 245 -1.55 18.43 -1.80
N GLY A 246 -1.67 19.74 -1.73
CA GLY A 246 -0.95 20.55 -0.74
C GLY A 246 -1.23 20.09 0.69
N LEU A 247 -2.50 19.87 1.04
CA LEU A 247 -2.90 19.36 2.36
C LEU A 247 -2.33 17.96 2.66
N ILE A 248 -2.36 17.05 1.67
CA ILE A 248 -1.79 15.71 1.80
C ILE A 248 -0.28 15.78 2.05
N ILE A 249 0.43 16.63 1.30
CA ILE A 249 1.87 16.80 1.44
C ILE A 249 2.22 17.42 2.80
N ASP A 250 1.45 18.39 3.25
CA ASP A 250 1.66 19.00 4.56
C ASP A 250 1.45 17.98 5.68
N ASP A 251 0.42 17.16 5.62
CA ASP A 251 0.19 16.07 6.57
C ASP A 251 1.32 15.01 6.51
N ALA A 252 1.76 14.63 5.31
CA ALA A 252 2.86 13.68 5.13
C ALA A 252 4.20 14.20 5.69
N MET A 253 4.38 15.52 5.74
CA MET A 253 5.57 16.16 6.31
C MET A 253 5.46 16.45 7.82
N GLN A 254 4.29 16.20 8.44
CA GLN A 254 4.13 16.33 9.88
C GLN A 254 4.78 15.18 10.64
N GLU A 255 5.04 15.39 11.95
CA GLU A 255 5.82 14.50 12.82
C GLU A 255 5.50 13.01 12.75
N ASN A 256 4.22 12.68 12.65
CA ASN A 256 3.77 11.29 12.74
C ASN A 256 3.92 10.54 11.43
N VAL A 257 4.06 11.24 10.33
CA VAL A 257 4.17 10.67 8.98
C VAL A 257 5.57 10.89 8.40
N GLY A 258 6.28 11.94 8.84
CA GLY A 258 7.68 12.19 8.50
C GLY A 258 8.66 11.22 9.16
N SER A 259 8.23 10.44 10.16
CA SER A 259 9.01 9.29 10.61
C SER A 259 8.89 8.19 9.55
N ALA A 260 10.00 7.59 9.22
CA ALA A 260 10.09 6.44 8.31
C ALA A 260 9.01 5.39 8.56
N ASP A 261 8.73 5.16 9.80
CA ASP A 261 7.86 4.12 10.31
C ASP A 261 6.37 4.43 10.09
N GLY A 262 5.97 5.69 10.22
CA GLY A 262 4.59 6.11 10.00
C GLY A 262 4.13 5.91 8.56
N ILE A 263 4.98 6.22 7.58
CA ILE A 263 4.66 6.05 6.15
C ILE A 263 4.54 4.56 5.78
N LEU A 264 5.44 3.70 6.29
CA LEU A 264 5.44 2.27 5.98
C LEU A 264 4.16 1.54 6.38
N CYS A 265 3.57 1.91 7.51
CA CYS A 265 2.45 1.20 8.11
C CYS A 265 1.12 1.95 8.02
N ALA A 266 1.12 3.19 7.53
CA ALA A 266 -0.05 4.06 7.52
C ALA A 266 -0.97 3.79 6.33
N HIS A 267 -2.24 4.19 6.47
CA HIS A 267 -3.23 4.24 5.40
C HIS A 267 -2.82 5.11 4.20
N PHE A 268 -1.75 5.89 4.33
CA PHE A 268 -1.24 6.77 3.30
C PHE A 268 -1.05 6.05 1.97
N PHE A 269 -0.40 4.87 1.95
CA PHE A 269 -0.16 4.12 0.72
C PHE A 269 -1.42 3.52 0.12
N GLN A 270 -2.39 3.10 0.94
CA GLN A 270 -3.59 2.42 0.46
C GLN A 270 -4.66 3.37 -0.07
N HIS A 271 -4.79 4.57 0.49
CA HIS A 271 -5.92 5.44 0.18
C HIS A 271 -5.53 6.81 -0.36
N THR A 272 -4.34 7.30 -0.04
CA THR A 272 -3.94 8.67 -0.31
C THR A 272 -2.83 8.78 -1.33
N PHE A 273 -1.81 7.93 -1.21
CA PHE A 273 -0.60 8.01 -2.02
C PHE A 273 -0.88 7.93 -3.52
N TYR A 274 -1.55 6.85 -3.97
CA TYR A 274 -1.83 6.66 -5.39
C TYR A 274 -2.60 7.83 -5.99
N ASN A 275 -3.61 8.32 -5.27
CA ASN A 275 -4.42 9.46 -5.70
C ASN A 275 -3.61 10.75 -5.79
N ALA A 276 -2.74 11.03 -4.80
CA ALA A 276 -1.87 12.20 -4.83
C ALA A 276 -0.81 12.10 -5.94
N PHE A 277 -0.23 10.91 -6.12
CA PHE A 277 0.81 10.68 -7.12
C PHE A 277 0.27 10.84 -8.55
N THR A 278 -0.85 10.21 -8.88
CA THR A 278 -1.51 10.37 -10.18
C THR A 278 -1.97 11.80 -10.42
N SER A 279 -2.47 12.47 -9.39
CA SER A 279 -2.88 13.88 -9.48
C SER A 279 -1.70 14.81 -9.75
N ALA A 280 -0.55 14.58 -9.11
CA ALA A 280 0.66 15.35 -9.39
C ALA A 280 1.15 15.18 -10.84
N ILE A 281 1.04 13.96 -11.38
CA ILE A 281 1.34 13.68 -12.80
C ILE A 281 0.38 14.44 -13.72
N VAL A 282 -0.91 14.42 -13.42
CA VAL A 282 -1.93 15.15 -14.22
C VAL A 282 -1.70 16.65 -14.17
N MET A 283 -1.15 17.19 -13.09
CA MET A 283 -0.88 18.63 -12.92
C MET A 283 0.45 19.10 -13.53
N LYS A 284 1.28 18.24 -14.15
CA LYS A 284 2.50 18.65 -14.86
C LYS A 284 2.20 19.81 -15.82
N GLY A 285 2.99 20.89 -15.74
CA GLY A 285 2.82 22.08 -16.59
C GLY A 285 1.57 22.93 -16.29
N HIS A 286 0.68 22.49 -15.41
CA HIS A 286 -0.50 23.26 -14.98
C HIS A 286 -0.29 23.95 -13.63
N ASP A 287 0.60 23.42 -12.79
CA ASP A 287 0.95 24.00 -11.51
C ASP A 287 2.45 23.95 -11.26
N VAL A 288 2.99 25.06 -10.73
CA VAL A 288 4.45 25.21 -10.46
C VAL A 288 4.96 24.28 -9.35
N GLN A 289 4.07 23.74 -8.52
CA GLN A 289 4.45 22.79 -7.47
C GLN A 289 4.39 21.32 -7.92
N ALA A 290 3.84 21.04 -9.10
CA ALA A 290 3.59 19.67 -9.56
C ALA A 290 4.85 18.81 -9.60
N GLU A 291 5.97 19.36 -10.10
CA GLU A 291 7.26 18.67 -10.12
C GLU A 291 7.76 18.32 -8.72
N LYS A 292 7.66 19.24 -7.78
CA LYS A 292 8.09 19.06 -6.39
C LYS A 292 7.23 18.00 -5.68
N TRP A 293 5.89 18.03 -5.88
CA TRP A 293 4.99 17.02 -5.34
C TRP A 293 5.27 15.65 -5.93
N PHE A 294 5.42 15.59 -7.25
CA PHE A 294 5.77 14.37 -7.97
C PHE A 294 7.07 13.77 -7.44
N GLY A 295 8.15 14.55 -7.39
CA GLY A 295 9.46 14.06 -6.95
C GLY A 295 9.44 13.52 -5.53
N MET A 296 8.73 14.20 -4.61
CA MET A 296 8.59 13.74 -3.24
C MET A 296 7.82 12.41 -3.16
N LEU A 297 6.69 12.30 -3.85
CA LEU A 297 5.87 11.09 -3.83
C LEU A 297 6.57 9.92 -4.53
N TYR A 298 7.27 10.18 -5.63
CA TYR A 298 8.08 9.20 -6.36
C TYR A 298 9.17 8.59 -5.47
N ASP A 299 9.92 9.43 -4.78
CA ASP A 299 10.98 8.97 -3.87
C ASP A 299 10.43 8.26 -2.63
N ILE A 300 9.30 8.72 -2.08
CA ILE A 300 8.62 8.03 -0.98
C ILE A 300 8.21 6.62 -1.40
N TRP A 301 7.62 6.46 -2.57
CA TRP A 301 7.22 5.13 -3.05
C TRP A 301 8.42 4.19 -3.16
N LEU A 302 9.47 4.62 -3.83
CA LEU A 302 10.67 3.79 -4.08
C LEU A 302 11.53 3.56 -2.84
N SER A 303 11.31 4.30 -1.76
CA SER A 303 12.15 4.20 -0.55
C SER A 303 11.37 3.75 0.70
N ARG A 304 10.05 3.92 0.73
CA ARG A 304 9.25 3.74 1.94
C ARG A 304 8.05 2.83 1.78
N SER A 305 7.58 2.58 0.57
CA SER A 305 6.57 1.55 0.35
C SER A 305 7.16 0.18 0.68
N PRO A 306 6.50 -0.66 1.47
CA PRO A 306 6.95 -2.02 1.70
C PRO A 306 7.19 -2.77 0.39
N GLY A 307 6.27 -2.64 -0.55
CA GLY A 307 6.34 -3.27 -1.86
C GLY A 307 7.11 -2.48 -2.92
N GLY A 308 7.72 -1.37 -2.60
CA GLY A 308 8.42 -0.51 -3.58
C GLY A 308 9.91 -0.38 -3.34
N GLY A 309 10.39 -0.35 -2.12
CA GLY A 309 11.77 -0.02 -1.90
C GLY A 309 12.41 -0.38 -0.58
N PHE A 310 11.65 -0.49 0.50
CA PHE A 310 12.25 -0.59 1.83
C PHE A 310 12.44 -2.02 2.32
N LEU A 311 11.45 -2.88 2.11
CA LEU A 311 11.47 -4.28 2.52
C LEU A 311 11.74 -5.19 1.33
N SER A 312 12.22 -6.39 1.60
CA SER A 312 12.44 -7.41 0.58
C SER A 312 11.85 -8.78 0.91
N ASP A 313 11.29 -8.96 2.11
CA ASP A 313 10.80 -10.28 2.57
C ASP A 313 9.36 -10.62 2.16
N GLY A 314 8.65 -9.70 1.54
CA GLY A 314 7.34 -9.97 0.96
C GLY A 314 6.15 -9.87 1.91
N VAL A 315 6.37 -9.53 3.18
CA VAL A 315 5.33 -9.40 4.18
C VAL A 315 5.04 -7.92 4.48
N TRP A 316 3.78 -7.62 4.77
CA TRP A 316 3.38 -6.28 5.19
C TRP A 316 3.71 -6.06 6.68
N PRO A 317 4.25 -4.90 7.09
CA PRO A 317 4.73 -4.69 8.48
C PRO A 317 3.69 -4.92 9.57
N ASN A 318 2.41 -4.76 9.26
CA ASN A 318 1.30 -5.00 10.19
C ASN A 318 0.82 -6.46 10.23
N GLY A 319 1.48 -7.35 9.49
CA GLY A 319 1.03 -8.72 9.23
C GLY A 319 0.21 -8.81 7.93
N ASN A 320 0.35 -9.93 7.23
CA ASN A 320 -0.33 -10.11 5.95
C ASN A 320 -1.85 -10.28 6.09
N MET A 321 -2.31 -10.85 7.19
CA MET A 321 -3.75 -10.98 7.45
C MET A 321 -4.44 -9.65 7.65
N GLY A 322 -3.76 -8.68 8.29
CA GLY A 322 -4.36 -7.42 8.65
C GLY A 322 -4.66 -6.55 7.44
N TYR A 323 -3.64 -5.98 6.85
CA TYR A 323 -3.81 -4.84 5.93
C TYR A 323 -3.20 -4.97 4.54
N ILE A 324 -2.59 -6.11 4.20
CA ILE A 324 -2.05 -6.25 2.83
C ILE A 324 -3.17 -6.18 1.78
N HIS A 325 -4.33 -6.78 2.06
CA HIS A 325 -5.44 -6.88 1.10
C HIS A 325 -6.00 -5.52 0.66
N VAL A 326 -5.99 -4.52 1.53
CA VAL A 326 -6.46 -3.17 1.19
C VAL A 326 -5.45 -2.39 0.34
N ASN A 327 -4.20 -2.87 0.26
CA ASN A 327 -3.15 -2.26 -0.55
C ASN A 327 -2.95 -2.93 -1.92
N MET A 328 -3.48 -4.14 -2.12
CA MET A 328 -3.18 -4.95 -3.31
C MET A 328 -3.54 -4.24 -4.61
N GLU A 329 -4.68 -3.60 -4.67
CA GLU A 329 -5.13 -2.90 -5.88
C GLU A 329 -4.27 -1.66 -6.16
N SER A 330 -4.01 -0.84 -5.16
CA SER A 330 -3.13 0.34 -5.32
C SER A 330 -1.70 -0.05 -5.67
N MET A 331 -1.18 -1.16 -5.14
CA MET A 331 0.13 -1.70 -5.55
C MET A 331 0.14 -2.07 -7.03
N VAL A 332 -0.85 -2.82 -7.52
CA VAL A 332 -0.94 -3.22 -8.93
C VAL A 332 -1.10 -2.01 -9.84
N ASN A 333 -1.92 -1.03 -9.46
CA ASN A 333 -2.07 0.21 -10.22
C ASN A 333 -0.74 0.99 -10.30
N ASN A 334 0.04 1.04 -9.22
CA ASN A 334 1.38 1.62 -9.26
C ASN A 334 2.34 0.84 -10.17
N PHE A 335 2.28 -0.51 -10.23
CA PHE A 335 3.10 -1.28 -11.17
C PHE A 335 2.84 -0.89 -12.60
N ILE A 336 1.56 -0.78 -12.96
CA ILE A 336 1.15 -0.39 -14.31
C ILE A 336 1.61 1.03 -14.61
N LEU A 337 1.43 1.95 -13.68
CA LEU A 337 1.85 3.34 -13.80
C LEU A 337 3.37 3.45 -14.01
N PHE A 338 4.17 2.81 -13.15
CA PHE A 338 5.63 2.83 -13.24
C PHE A 338 6.15 2.18 -14.53
N ARG A 339 5.53 1.07 -14.95
CA ARG A 339 5.88 0.40 -16.21
C ARG A 339 5.58 1.28 -17.41
N ASN A 340 4.41 1.88 -17.47
CA ASN A 340 3.93 2.60 -18.64
C ASN A 340 4.58 3.97 -18.80
N LEU A 341 4.81 4.69 -17.69
CA LEU A 341 5.35 6.05 -17.76
C LEU A 341 6.87 6.08 -17.60
N PHE A 342 7.44 5.25 -16.72
CA PHE A 342 8.84 5.36 -16.34
C PHE A 342 9.69 4.18 -16.80
N ASN A 343 9.09 3.22 -17.53
CA ASN A 343 9.75 1.99 -17.98
C ASN A 343 10.40 1.20 -16.81
N VAL A 344 9.78 1.26 -15.63
CA VAL A 344 10.25 0.57 -14.43
C VAL A 344 9.41 -0.68 -14.20
N ASN A 345 10.05 -1.86 -14.26
CA ASN A 345 9.40 -3.10 -13.86
C ASN A 345 9.58 -3.32 -12.35
N ILE A 346 8.60 -2.91 -11.57
CA ILE A 346 8.59 -3.04 -10.10
C ILE A 346 8.64 -4.50 -9.65
N PHE A 347 8.10 -5.45 -10.42
CA PHE A 347 8.17 -6.89 -10.09
C PHE A 347 9.60 -7.44 -10.02
N LYS A 348 10.60 -6.72 -10.53
CA LYS A 348 12.01 -7.07 -10.32
C LYS A 348 12.51 -6.77 -8.90
N HIS A 349 11.75 -6.02 -8.11
CA HIS A 349 12.09 -5.79 -6.72
C HIS A 349 11.85 -7.07 -5.90
N PRO A 350 12.81 -7.53 -5.04
CA PRO A 350 12.75 -8.82 -4.35
C PRO A 350 11.50 -9.01 -3.49
N TRP A 351 10.94 -7.93 -2.96
CA TRP A 351 9.73 -8.00 -2.14
C TRP A 351 8.58 -8.73 -2.83
N TYR A 352 8.39 -8.54 -4.14
CA TYR A 352 7.28 -9.15 -4.88
C TYR A 352 7.48 -10.66 -5.09
N ALA A 353 8.70 -11.09 -5.41
CA ALA A 353 9.03 -12.50 -5.52
C ALA A 353 8.78 -13.22 -4.19
N ASN A 354 9.18 -12.60 -3.09
CA ASN A 354 8.96 -13.13 -1.75
C ASN A 354 7.49 -13.01 -1.32
N CYS A 355 6.77 -11.95 -1.70
CA CYS A 355 5.34 -11.80 -1.41
C CYS A 355 4.49 -12.91 -2.03
N ALA A 356 4.82 -13.35 -3.24
CA ALA A 356 4.12 -14.45 -3.89
C ALA A 356 4.14 -15.74 -3.03
N ASN A 357 5.25 -16.00 -2.34
CA ASN A 357 5.36 -17.13 -1.41
C ASN A 357 4.79 -16.79 -0.01
N ALA A 358 5.09 -15.59 0.49
CA ALA A 358 4.64 -15.14 1.81
C ALA A 358 3.12 -15.21 1.99
N LEU A 359 2.35 -14.92 0.94
CA LEU A 359 0.89 -15.03 0.97
C LEU A 359 0.43 -16.44 1.34
N ALA A 360 1.00 -17.47 0.70
CA ALA A 360 0.61 -18.85 0.97
C ALA A 360 1.10 -19.33 2.35
N TYR A 361 2.30 -18.95 2.73
CA TYR A 361 2.88 -19.37 4.01
C TYR A 361 2.22 -18.70 5.22
N THR A 362 1.88 -17.40 5.13
CA THR A 362 1.25 -16.67 6.24
C THR A 362 -0.26 -16.85 6.29
N MET A 363 -0.87 -17.23 5.18
CA MET A 363 -2.32 -17.40 5.04
C MET A 363 -2.65 -18.65 4.22
N PRO A 364 -2.35 -19.87 4.75
CA PRO A 364 -2.61 -21.11 4.04
C PRO A 364 -4.09 -21.25 3.65
N VAL A 365 -4.36 -21.87 2.50
CA VAL A 365 -5.73 -22.03 1.99
C VAL A 365 -6.57 -22.85 2.98
N HIS A 366 -7.82 -22.42 3.22
CA HIS A 366 -8.75 -23.05 4.17
C HIS A 366 -8.25 -23.13 5.62
N SER A 367 -7.26 -22.34 5.98
CA SER A 367 -6.70 -22.28 7.34
C SER A 367 -6.83 -20.89 7.93
N ALA A 368 -6.76 -20.79 9.24
CA ALA A 368 -6.48 -19.54 9.92
C ALA A 368 -5.14 -18.99 9.42
N GLY A 369 -5.03 -17.69 9.24
CA GLY A 369 -3.79 -17.05 8.86
C GLY A 369 -2.85 -16.81 10.04
N ASP A 370 -1.81 -15.99 9.82
CA ASP A 370 -0.77 -15.69 10.82
C ASP A 370 -1.29 -15.00 12.09
N GLY A 371 -2.49 -14.41 12.04
CA GLY A 371 -3.16 -13.82 13.20
C GLY A 371 -2.62 -12.49 13.69
N PHE A 372 -1.64 -11.89 13.00
CA PHE A 372 -1.04 -10.63 13.40
C PHE A 372 -1.73 -9.41 12.78
N GLY A 373 -1.66 -8.27 13.51
CA GLY A 373 -2.34 -7.06 13.14
C GLY A 373 -3.82 -7.04 13.54
N ASP A 374 -4.59 -6.16 12.95
CA ASP A 374 -5.98 -5.90 13.30
C ASP A 374 -7.00 -6.47 12.29
N GLY A 375 -6.73 -7.55 11.64
CA GLY A 375 -7.63 -8.20 10.68
C GLY A 375 -8.03 -9.63 11.03
N SER A 376 -7.66 -10.09 12.21
CA SER A 376 -7.78 -11.48 12.66
C SER A 376 -9.21 -11.99 12.88
N ASP A 377 -10.22 -11.12 12.87
CA ASP A 377 -11.63 -11.50 12.99
C ASP A 377 -12.22 -12.11 11.70
N LYS A 378 -11.46 -12.09 10.61
CA LYS A 378 -11.87 -12.62 9.30
C LYS A 378 -11.07 -13.82 8.84
N VAL A 379 -10.66 -14.65 9.78
CA VAL A 379 -9.75 -15.80 9.55
C VAL A 379 -10.23 -16.80 8.51
N TYR A 380 -11.52 -16.98 8.36
CA TYR A 380 -12.10 -17.98 7.44
C TYR A 380 -12.63 -17.35 6.15
N GLU A 381 -12.63 -16.05 6.04
CA GLU A 381 -13.13 -15.38 4.85
C GLU A 381 -12.19 -15.58 3.68
N VAL A 382 -12.70 -16.15 2.60
CA VAL A 382 -11.94 -16.22 1.34
C VAL A 382 -11.77 -14.82 0.81
N ASN A 383 -10.54 -14.32 0.88
CA ASN A 383 -10.21 -13.01 0.35
C ASN A 383 -9.96 -13.14 -1.17
N ARG A 384 -10.99 -12.78 -1.96
CA ARG A 384 -10.94 -12.82 -3.41
C ARG A 384 -9.81 -11.96 -3.96
N LEU A 385 -9.62 -10.75 -3.44
CA LEU A 385 -8.54 -9.86 -3.87
C LEU A 385 -7.18 -10.51 -3.66
N ARG A 386 -7.00 -11.28 -2.59
CA ARG A 386 -5.77 -12.03 -2.31
C ARG A 386 -5.50 -13.10 -3.36
N ALA A 387 -6.54 -13.85 -3.77
CA ALA A 387 -6.41 -14.86 -4.82
C ALA A 387 -6.04 -14.21 -6.17
N GLU A 388 -6.73 -13.13 -6.54
CA GLU A 388 -6.48 -12.38 -7.77
C GLU A 388 -5.10 -11.73 -7.77
N PHE A 389 -4.66 -11.18 -6.64
CA PHE A 389 -3.32 -10.62 -6.47
C PHE A 389 -2.23 -11.70 -6.57
N ALA A 390 -2.42 -12.84 -5.92
CA ALA A 390 -1.51 -13.99 -6.04
C ALA A 390 -1.42 -14.48 -7.49
N TYR A 391 -2.54 -14.51 -8.22
CA TYR A 391 -2.53 -14.84 -9.64
C TYR A 391 -1.70 -13.84 -10.45
N ILE A 392 -1.86 -12.54 -10.20
CA ILE A 392 -1.06 -11.48 -10.86
C ILE A 392 0.43 -11.69 -10.59
N LEU A 393 0.82 -11.90 -9.32
CA LEU A 393 2.21 -12.17 -8.97
C LEU A 393 2.73 -13.44 -9.67
N GLY A 394 1.92 -14.50 -9.68
CA GLY A 394 2.26 -15.75 -10.37
C GLY A 394 2.51 -15.55 -11.86
N GLN A 395 1.70 -14.75 -12.53
CA GLN A 395 1.86 -14.43 -13.95
C GLN A 395 3.09 -13.55 -14.23
N GLU A 396 3.28 -12.48 -13.45
CA GLU A 396 4.37 -11.53 -13.68
C GLU A 396 5.74 -12.10 -13.32
N LEU A 397 5.81 -12.95 -12.30
CA LEU A 397 7.03 -13.55 -11.78
C LEU A 397 7.31 -14.97 -12.32
N ASN A 398 6.40 -15.52 -13.14
CA ASN A 398 6.44 -16.92 -13.54
C ASN A 398 6.56 -17.88 -12.34
N ASN A 399 5.73 -17.64 -11.30
CA ASN A 399 5.75 -18.39 -10.05
C ASN A 399 4.58 -19.39 -9.99
N PRO A 400 4.83 -20.70 -10.20
CA PRO A 400 3.79 -21.72 -10.20
C PRO A 400 3.16 -21.96 -8.83
N PHE A 401 3.86 -21.71 -7.74
CA PHE A 401 3.30 -21.82 -6.40
C PHE A 401 2.25 -20.75 -6.14
N ALA A 402 2.51 -19.50 -6.54
CA ALA A 402 1.51 -18.44 -6.44
C ALA A 402 0.29 -18.70 -7.35
N ILE A 403 0.48 -19.27 -8.53
CA ILE A 403 -0.62 -19.70 -9.41
C ILE A 403 -1.46 -20.81 -8.74
N HIS A 404 -0.80 -21.83 -8.21
CA HIS A 404 -1.49 -22.89 -7.46
C HIS A 404 -2.32 -22.31 -6.31
N TYR A 405 -1.70 -21.50 -5.46
CA TYR A 405 -2.35 -20.83 -4.35
C TYR A 405 -3.58 -20.00 -4.77
N ALA A 406 -3.47 -19.27 -5.89
CA ALA A 406 -4.57 -18.46 -6.42
C ALA A 406 -5.78 -19.30 -6.83
N TYR A 407 -5.55 -20.42 -7.53
CA TYR A 407 -6.62 -21.33 -7.95
C TYR A 407 -7.28 -22.02 -6.75
N GLU A 408 -6.50 -22.55 -5.83
CA GLU A 408 -7.01 -23.19 -4.61
C GLU A 408 -7.81 -22.21 -3.75
N LEU A 409 -7.27 -21.01 -3.48
CA LEU A 409 -7.94 -19.99 -2.67
C LEU A 409 -9.25 -19.50 -3.31
N SER A 410 -9.31 -19.42 -4.64
CA SER A 410 -10.51 -18.97 -5.37
C SER A 410 -11.54 -20.08 -5.61
N GLY A 411 -11.17 -21.35 -5.39
CA GLY A 411 -11.98 -22.52 -5.73
C GLY A 411 -12.21 -22.70 -7.24
N GLN A 412 -11.32 -22.15 -8.08
CA GLN A 412 -11.39 -22.27 -9.52
C GLN A 412 -10.59 -23.48 -10.03
N SER A 413 -11.01 -24.07 -11.13
CA SER A 413 -10.27 -25.17 -11.74
C SER A 413 -9.06 -24.66 -12.52
N PRO A 414 -7.84 -25.19 -12.27
CA PRO A 414 -6.66 -24.82 -13.05
C PRO A 414 -6.72 -25.27 -14.52
N ALA A 415 -7.68 -26.13 -14.89
CA ALA A 415 -7.94 -26.52 -16.29
C ALA A 415 -8.65 -25.41 -17.09
N ALA A 416 -9.18 -24.39 -16.42
CA ALA A 416 -9.82 -23.23 -17.04
C ALA A 416 -8.98 -21.95 -16.84
N PRO A 417 -9.08 -20.95 -17.72
CA PRO A 417 -8.48 -19.65 -17.50
C PRO A 417 -8.96 -19.03 -16.17
N PHE A 418 -8.05 -18.42 -15.42
CA PHE A 418 -8.40 -17.75 -14.17
C PHE A 418 -9.40 -16.60 -14.42
N ALA A 419 -10.49 -16.60 -13.68
CA ALA A 419 -11.57 -15.63 -13.82
C ALA A 419 -11.51 -14.60 -12.69
N PHE A 420 -11.19 -13.37 -13.05
CA PHE A 420 -11.32 -12.20 -12.16
C PHE A 420 -12.79 -11.86 -11.96
N LYS A 421 -13.14 -11.30 -10.81
CA LYS A 421 -14.49 -10.86 -10.52
C LYS A 421 -14.65 -9.35 -10.60
N LYS A 422 -15.82 -8.88 -10.99
CA LYS A 422 -16.17 -7.46 -11.10
C LYS A 422 -15.13 -6.66 -11.91
N THR A 423 -14.74 -5.52 -11.34
CA THR A 423 -13.77 -4.59 -11.94
C THR A 423 -12.43 -4.58 -11.21
N ASP A 424 -12.22 -5.52 -10.27
CA ASP A 424 -10.99 -5.57 -9.50
C ASP A 424 -9.77 -5.74 -10.43
N PHE A 425 -8.70 -5.04 -10.14
CA PHE A 425 -7.47 -5.01 -10.95
C PHE A 425 -7.67 -4.68 -12.44
N ASP A 426 -8.66 -3.87 -12.75
CA ASP A 426 -9.06 -3.54 -14.13
C ASP A 426 -7.91 -2.98 -14.97
N THR A 427 -7.11 -2.09 -14.42
CA THR A 427 -5.96 -1.49 -15.09
C THR A 427 -4.95 -2.56 -15.55
N TYR A 428 -4.72 -3.57 -14.72
CA TYR A 428 -3.87 -4.72 -15.08
C TYR A 428 -4.53 -5.58 -16.14
N ARG A 429 -5.79 -5.97 -15.95
CA ARG A 429 -6.56 -6.86 -16.86
C ARG A 429 -6.72 -6.28 -18.26
N LEU A 430 -6.87 -4.98 -18.37
CA LEU A 430 -6.97 -4.29 -19.66
C LEU A 430 -5.69 -4.40 -20.51
N GLN A 431 -4.54 -4.54 -19.86
CA GLN A 431 -3.22 -4.60 -20.53
C GLN A 431 -2.65 -6.02 -20.57
N HIS A 432 -3.07 -6.90 -19.66
CA HIS A 432 -2.49 -8.22 -19.49
C HIS A 432 -3.01 -9.23 -20.50
N ARG A 433 -2.10 -10.11 -20.94
CA ARG A 433 -2.39 -11.32 -21.70
C ARG A 433 -1.91 -12.50 -20.86
N PRO A 434 -2.80 -13.41 -20.44
CA PRO A 434 -2.40 -14.58 -19.66
C PRO A 434 -1.34 -15.40 -20.40
N ARG A 435 -0.32 -15.80 -19.65
CA ARG A 435 0.76 -16.69 -20.10
C ARG A 435 0.62 -18.04 -19.42
N LYS A 436 1.03 -19.10 -20.11
CA LYS A 436 1.14 -20.40 -19.47
C LYS A 436 2.29 -20.34 -18.47
N VAL A 437 2.01 -20.62 -17.22
CA VAL A 437 3.02 -20.85 -16.17
C VAL A 437 3.14 -22.35 -16.02
N GLU A 438 4.35 -22.89 -16.21
CA GLU A 438 4.57 -24.33 -16.11
C GLU A 438 4.36 -24.81 -14.66
N ALA A 439 3.59 -25.87 -14.52
CA ALA A 439 3.38 -26.48 -13.21
C ALA A 439 4.68 -27.11 -12.70
N VAL A 440 4.90 -27.02 -11.40
CA VAL A 440 6.02 -27.68 -10.72
C VAL A 440 5.49 -28.66 -9.69
N ASN A 441 6.31 -29.65 -9.34
CA ASN A 441 6.00 -30.54 -8.24
C ASN A 441 6.18 -29.76 -6.92
N LEU A 442 5.09 -29.55 -6.19
CA LEU A 442 5.06 -28.84 -4.91
C LEU A 442 5.27 -29.76 -3.69
N ALA A 443 5.45 -31.08 -3.89
CA ALA A 443 5.56 -32.04 -2.78
C ALA A 443 6.74 -31.79 -1.84
N ASN A 444 7.79 -31.12 -2.32
CA ASN A 444 9.03 -30.89 -1.55
C ASN A 444 9.23 -29.40 -1.22
N ILE A 445 8.18 -28.59 -1.18
CA ILE A 445 8.33 -27.20 -0.75
C ILE A 445 8.64 -27.16 0.76
N PRO A 446 9.45 -26.17 1.20
CA PRO A 446 9.69 -25.96 2.63
C PRO A 446 8.37 -25.83 3.40
N GLN A 447 8.29 -26.42 4.59
CA GLN A 447 7.09 -26.33 5.43
C GLN A 447 7.15 -25.15 6.40
N SER A 448 8.28 -24.47 6.49
CA SER A 448 8.44 -23.27 7.30
C SER A 448 9.04 -22.13 6.49
N ALA A 449 8.83 -20.90 6.96
CA ALA A 449 9.38 -19.69 6.36
C ALA A 449 9.68 -18.63 7.41
N VAL A 450 10.76 -17.88 7.20
CA VAL A 450 11.12 -16.71 8.00
C VAL A 450 11.10 -15.45 7.15
N PHE A 451 10.51 -14.40 7.71
CA PHE A 451 10.44 -13.05 7.14
C PHE A 451 11.15 -12.08 8.10
N PRO A 452 12.50 -12.03 8.03
CA PRO A 452 13.31 -11.42 9.09
C PRO A 452 13.17 -9.90 9.18
N GLN A 453 12.83 -9.24 8.07
CA GLN A 453 12.68 -7.78 8.07
C GLN A 453 11.35 -7.34 8.71
N THR A 454 10.30 -8.14 8.57
CA THR A 454 9.03 -7.92 9.26
C THR A 454 8.93 -8.65 10.59
N GLY A 455 9.86 -9.58 10.87
CA GLY A 455 9.94 -10.31 12.13
C GLY A 455 8.83 -11.33 12.30
N ILE A 456 8.50 -12.07 11.23
CA ILE A 456 7.48 -13.14 11.25
C ILE A 456 8.14 -14.46 10.88
N VAL A 457 7.77 -15.52 11.61
CA VAL A 457 8.10 -16.91 11.29
C VAL A 457 6.80 -17.70 11.23
N VAL A 458 6.70 -18.60 10.28
CA VAL A 458 5.59 -19.53 10.14
C VAL A 458 6.10 -20.95 9.94
N MET A 459 5.42 -21.90 10.56
CA MET A 459 5.74 -23.33 10.54
C MET A 459 4.46 -24.10 10.25
N ASN A 460 4.53 -25.03 9.32
CA ASN A 460 3.42 -25.91 8.91
C ASN A 460 3.87 -27.37 8.97
N THR A 461 2.96 -28.27 9.21
CA THR A 461 3.18 -29.70 8.94
C THR A 461 2.85 -30.05 7.50
N ASP A 462 1.87 -29.36 6.91
CA ASP A 462 1.52 -29.46 5.49
C ASP A 462 0.85 -28.14 5.00
N VAL A 463 1.65 -27.24 4.42
CA VAL A 463 1.17 -25.94 3.96
C VAL A 463 0.16 -26.03 2.82
N LEU A 464 0.13 -27.14 2.09
CA LEU A 464 -0.77 -27.36 0.96
C LEU A 464 -2.10 -28.01 1.36
N ASN A 465 -2.21 -28.58 2.55
CA ASN A 465 -3.36 -29.34 2.99
C ASN A 465 -3.85 -28.93 4.39
N ALA A 466 -4.75 -27.96 4.45
CA ALA A 466 -5.27 -27.44 5.72
C ALA A 466 -5.95 -28.53 6.60
N SER A 467 -6.47 -29.61 6.00
CA SER A 467 -7.17 -30.68 6.75
C SER A 467 -6.24 -31.52 7.60
N ASP A 468 -4.92 -31.44 7.37
CA ASP A 468 -3.90 -32.15 8.13
C ASP A 468 -2.74 -31.24 8.57
N ASN A 469 -2.95 -29.92 8.54
CA ASN A 469 -1.92 -28.94 8.88
C ASN A 469 -2.02 -28.50 10.35
N LEU A 470 -0.91 -28.63 11.06
CA LEU A 470 -0.62 -27.85 12.26
C LEU A 470 0.16 -26.61 11.83
N PHE A 471 -0.44 -25.45 11.99
CA PHE A 471 0.13 -24.16 11.62
C PHE A 471 0.50 -23.38 12.88
N VAL A 472 1.74 -22.95 12.97
CA VAL A 472 2.24 -22.09 14.04
C VAL A 472 2.83 -20.84 13.42
N SER A 473 2.41 -19.66 13.89
CA SER A 473 3.02 -18.40 13.54
C SER A 473 3.64 -17.72 14.76
N PHE A 474 4.74 -17.01 14.56
CA PHE A 474 5.45 -16.28 15.60
C PHE A 474 5.84 -14.89 15.10
N ARG A 475 5.73 -13.87 15.95
CA ARG A 475 6.10 -12.50 15.62
C ARG A 475 7.05 -11.90 16.65
N SER A 476 8.17 -11.36 16.17
CA SER A 476 9.07 -10.46 16.88
C SER A 476 9.57 -9.40 15.88
N SER A 477 8.85 -8.29 15.79
CA SER A 477 8.94 -7.34 14.67
C SER A 477 9.69 -6.07 15.03
N PRO A 478 10.56 -5.55 14.15
CA PRO A 478 11.21 -4.27 14.34
C PRO A 478 10.27 -3.06 14.23
N PHE A 479 9.02 -3.25 13.79
CA PHE A 479 8.05 -2.17 13.55
C PHE A 479 7.14 -1.86 14.73
N GLY A 480 7.25 -2.60 15.83
CA GLY A 480 6.45 -2.32 17.03
C GLY A 480 4.94 -2.48 16.78
N SER A 481 4.16 -1.57 17.37
CA SER A 481 2.69 -1.55 17.32
C SER A 481 2.11 -0.25 16.74
N GLY A 482 2.82 0.38 15.82
CA GLY A 482 2.34 1.57 15.11
C GLY A 482 1.17 1.26 14.17
N SER A 483 0.32 2.25 13.87
CA SER A 483 -0.84 2.12 12.98
C SER A 483 -1.73 0.92 13.38
N HIS A 484 -2.00 0.01 12.44
CA HIS A 484 -2.77 -1.22 12.63
C HIS A 484 -1.97 -2.38 13.25
N GLY A 485 -0.72 -2.15 13.68
CA GLY A 485 0.04 -3.10 14.46
C GLY A 485 -0.49 -3.19 15.89
N MET A 486 -0.43 -4.37 16.49
CA MET A 486 -0.86 -4.65 17.85
C MET A 486 0.35 -4.76 18.80
N ALA A 487 0.13 -4.65 20.10
CA ALA A 487 1.17 -4.86 21.10
C ALA A 487 1.43 -6.37 21.29
N GLU A 488 2.05 -6.98 20.28
CA GLU A 488 2.12 -8.43 20.08
C GLU A 488 3.56 -8.94 19.79
N GLN A 489 4.57 -8.24 20.33
CA GLN A 489 5.93 -8.76 20.19
C GLN A 489 6.10 -10.04 21.00
N ASN A 490 6.88 -10.98 20.44
CA ASN A 490 7.12 -12.30 21.00
C ASN A 490 5.80 -13.07 21.25
N SER A 491 4.82 -12.88 20.38
CA SER A 491 3.56 -13.63 20.41
C SER A 491 3.57 -14.75 19.37
N PHE A 492 2.77 -15.77 19.67
CA PHE A 492 2.54 -16.89 18.77
C PHE A 492 1.06 -17.13 18.56
N ASN A 493 0.71 -17.77 17.46
CA ASN A 493 -0.64 -18.29 17.20
C ASN A 493 -0.52 -19.73 16.73
N VAL A 494 -1.53 -20.52 17.01
CA VAL A 494 -1.60 -21.94 16.61
C VAL A 494 -2.97 -22.22 16.02
N SER A 495 -2.97 -22.86 14.86
CA SER A 495 -4.18 -23.46 14.30
C SER A 495 -3.93 -24.93 13.92
N TYR A 496 -4.97 -25.75 13.99
CA TYR A 496 -4.92 -27.16 13.61
C TYR A 496 -6.12 -27.52 12.77
N LYS A 497 -5.88 -28.21 11.67
CA LYS A 497 -6.93 -28.58 10.70
C LYS A 497 -7.78 -27.38 10.26
N GLY A 498 -7.10 -26.27 9.98
CA GLY A 498 -7.69 -25.01 9.55
C GLY A 498 -8.36 -24.18 10.65
N LYS A 499 -8.49 -24.70 11.88
CA LYS A 499 -9.20 -24.03 12.98
C LYS A 499 -8.23 -23.41 13.98
N PRO A 500 -8.48 -22.18 14.48
CA PRO A 500 -7.64 -21.57 15.50
C PRO A 500 -7.74 -22.31 16.84
N ILE A 501 -6.59 -22.51 17.50
CA ILE A 501 -6.49 -23.07 18.86
C ILE A 501 -6.03 -21.99 19.82
N PHE A 502 -4.88 -21.39 19.56
CA PHE A 502 -4.37 -20.21 20.25
C PHE A 502 -4.36 -19.06 19.26
N TYR A 503 -5.25 -18.10 19.45
CA TYR A 503 -5.46 -17.03 18.48
C TYR A 503 -5.83 -15.71 19.19
N PRO A 504 -5.54 -14.55 18.60
CA PRO A 504 -5.88 -13.28 19.21
C PRO A 504 -7.39 -13.03 19.20
N THR A 505 -7.84 -12.09 20.06
CA THR A 505 -9.26 -11.82 20.26
C THR A 505 -9.97 -11.14 19.09
N GLY A 506 -9.25 -10.81 18.01
CA GLY A 506 -9.85 -10.18 16.83
C GLY A 506 -9.85 -8.65 16.87
N TYR A 507 -10.61 -8.07 15.94
CA TYR A 507 -10.75 -6.62 15.76
C TYR A 507 -12.16 -6.32 15.24
N LYS A 508 -12.96 -5.60 16.02
CA LYS A 508 -14.33 -5.21 15.62
C LYS A 508 -14.81 -3.86 16.15
N VAL A 509 -13.93 -3.10 16.75
CA VAL A 509 -14.25 -1.80 17.34
C VAL A 509 -13.50 -0.69 16.65
N THR A 510 -13.99 0.53 16.76
CA THR A 510 -13.27 1.68 16.21
C THR A 510 -11.97 1.93 16.98
N THR A 511 -10.96 2.46 16.30
CA THR A 511 -9.66 2.78 16.91
C THR A 511 -9.74 3.81 18.04
N GLN A 512 -10.86 4.50 18.18
CA GLN A 512 -11.14 5.49 19.25
C GLN A 512 -11.86 4.86 20.45
N ASP A 513 -12.35 3.63 20.33
CA ASP A 513 -13.01 2.93 21.40
C ASP A 513 -12.01 2.52 22.50
N LYS A 514 -12.37 2.76 23.76
CA LYS A 514 -11.53 2.33 24.89
C LYS A 514 -11.32 0.83 24.92
N HIS A 515 -12.30 0.05 24.48
CA HIS A 515 -12.20 -1.40 24.39
C HIS A 515 -11.11 -1.83 23.39
N TYR A 516 -10.98 -1.12 22.27
CA TYR A 516 -9.87 -1.36 21.33
C TYR A 516 -8.51 -1.20 22.03
N LEU A 517 -8.29 -0.08 22.71
CA LEU A 517 -7.01 0.21 23.35
C LEU A 517 -6.72 -0.68 24.58
N LEU A 518 -7.77 -0.98 25.37
CA LEU A 518 -7.61 -1.70 26.65
C LEU A 518 -7.70 -3.22 26.51
N ALA A 519 -8.26 -3.72 25.40
CA ALA A 519 -8.37 -5.15 25.12
C ALA A 519 -7.69 -5.53 23.81
N HIS A 520 -8.25 -5.17 22.65
CA HIS A 520 -7.77 -5.72 21.36
C HIS A 520 -6.32 -5.35 21.02
N LYS A 521 -5.91 -4.12 21.25
CA LYS A 521 -4.52 -3.67 21.00
C LYS A 521 -3.56 -4.08 22.10
N HIS A 522 -4.06 -4.34 23.29
CA HIS A 522 -3.26 -4.67 24.46
C HIS A 522 -2.65 -6.07 24.38
N SER A 523 -1.43 -6.25 24.91
CA SER A 523 -0.73 -7.54 24.95
C SER A 523 -1.52 -8.66 25.64
N ARG A 524 -2.45 -8.33 26.57
CA ARG A 524 -3.32 -9.31 27.23
C ARG A 524 -4.26 -10.08 26.28
N ALA A 525 -4.53 -9.52 25.09
CA ALA A 525 -5.37 -10.13 24.07
C ALA A 525 -4.55 -10.97 23.08
N ARG A 526 -3.27 -11.15 23.35
CA ARG A 526 -2.30 -11.84 22.51
C ARG A 526 -1.65 -12.97 23.27
N ASN A 527 -1.18 -13.99 22.56
CA ASN A 527 -0.45 -15.12 23.15
C ASN A 527 1.01 -14.71 23.38
N THR A 528 1.22 -13.78 24.31
CA THR A 528 2.55 -13.26 24.68
C THR A 528 2.67 -13.03 26.18
N ILE A 529 3.89 -12.79 26.65
CA ILE A 529 4.16 -12.51 28.06
C ILE A 529 3.85 -11.04 28.37
N THR A 530 3.11 -10.80 29.45
CA THR A 530 2.93 -9.48 30.06
C THR A 530 3.76 -9.40 31.35
N VAL A 531 4.37 -8.23 31.60
CA VAL A 531 5.13 -7.96 32.81
C VAL A 531 4.32 -6.99 33.69
N ASP A 532 4.07 -7.34 34.94
CA ASP A 532 3.27 -6.56 35.91
C ASP A 532 1.86 -6.22 35.36
N GLY A 533 1.28 -7.08 34.52
CA GLY A 533 -0.02 -6.85 33.88
C GLY A 533 -0.03 -5.69 32.87
N LYS A 534 1.14 -5.13 32.54
CA LYS A 534 1.27 -4.00 31.60
C LYS A 534 1.35 -4.47 30.17
N THR A 535 0.88 -3.61 29.25
CA THR A 535 1.04 -3.83 27.82
C THR A 535 2.43 -3.40 27.35
N GLN A 536 2.87 -3.96 26.25
CA GLN A 536 3.99 -3.42 25.47
C GLN A 536 3.62 -2.02 24.96
N ALA A 537 4.62 -1.19 24.63
CA ALA A 537 4.40 0.17 24.15
C ALA A 537 3.53 0.21 22.89
N TYR A 538 2.56 1.13 22.83
CA TYR A 538 1.74 1.39 21.64
C TYR A 538 2.48 2.32 20.66
N SER A 539 3.70 1.97 20.34
CA SER A 539 4.56 2.73 19.46
C SER A 539 5.62 1.84 18.82
N HIS A 540 6.43 2.42 17.97
CA HIS A 540 7.60 1.74 17.39
C HIS A 540 8.70 1.43 18.42
N SER A 541 8.63 1.97 19.64
CA SER A 541 9.59 1.64 20.70
C SER A 541 9.38 0.24 21.30
N GLY A 542 8.19 -0.36 21.11
CA GLY A 542 7.91 -1.74 21.50
C GLY A 542 8.29 -2.70 20.38
N TYR A 543 9.56 -2.73 19.97
CA TYR A 543 10.05 -3.55 18.87
C TYR A 543 10.72 -4.84 19.34
N GLY A 544 10.89 -5.78 18.42
CA GLY A 544 11.65 -7.00 18.59
C GLY A 544 12.29 -7.43 17.27
N TRP A 545 13.02 -8.52 17.25
CA TRP A 545 13.57 -9.08 16.02
C TRP A 545 13.87 -10.57 16.15
N ILE A 546 13.88 -11.27 15.02
CA ILE A 546 14.33 -12.66 14.93
C ILE A 546 15.85 -12.61 14.79
N ALA A 547 16.56 -13.08 15.82
CA ALA A 547 18.01 -13.05 15.83
C ALA A 547 18.61 -14.22 15.03
N ARG A 548 18.00 -15.41 15.12
CA ARG A 548 18.39 -16.60 14.35
C ARG A 548 17.18 -17.46 14.04
N TYR A 549 17.23 -18.10 12.91
CA TYR A 549 16.27 -19.08 12.46
C TYR A 549 17.06 -20.27 11.88
N LEU A 550 16.69 -21.45 12.29
CA LEU A 550 17.23 -22.71 11.78
C LEU A 550 16.06 -23.60 11.41
N ASP A 551 16.08 -24.12 10.21
CA ASP A 551 15.10 -25.06 9.71
C ASP A 551 15.79 -26.35 9.32
N GLY A 552 15.38 -27.46 9.93
CA GLY A 552 15.84 -28.81 9.65
C GLY A 552 14.65 -29.67 9.23
N ASN A 553 14.93 -30.94 8.88
CA ASN A 553 13.89 -31.82 8.38
C ASN A 553 12.75 -32.04 9.40
N ASP A 554 13.11 -32.10 10.70
CA ASP A 554 12.16 -32.41 11.76
C ASP A 554 12.10 -31.35 12.87
N ILE A 555 12.93 -30.31 12.78
CA ILE A 555 13.05 -29.28 13.83
C ILE A 555 13.22 -27.90 13.22
N THR A 556 12.36 -26.96 13.64
CA THR A 556 12.55 -25.53 13.39
C THR A 556 12.85 -24.83 14.71
N CYS A 557 13.94 -24.07 14.76
CA CYS A 557 14.39 -23.37 15.96
C CYS A 557 14.47 -21.86 15.73
N LEU A 558 14.01 -21.09 16.71
CA LEU A 558 14.02 -19.63 16.70
C LEU A 558 14.83 -19.09 17.89
N LEU A 559 15.66 -18.08 17.64
CA LEU A 559 16.17 -17.18 18.66
C LEU A 559 15.67 -15.77 18.35
N TYR A 560 14.99 -15.17 19.31
CA TYR A 560 14.36 -13.85 19.18
C TYR A 560 14.62 -13.00 20.40
N THR A 561 14.43 -11.68 20.29
CA THR A 561 14.60 -10.77 21.39
C THR A 561 13.75 -9.52 21.20
N SER A 562 13.42 -8.87 22.28
CA SER A 562 12.85 -7.51 22.33
C SER A 562 13.52 -6.73 23.44
N PRO A 563 13.54 -5.39 23.40
CA PRO A 563 14.02 -4.58 24.51
C PRO A 563 13.25 -4.93 25.77
N SER A 564 13.97 -5.02 26.89
CA SER A 564 13.34 -5.11 28.21
C SER A 564 12.54 -3.84 28.46
N PRO A 565 11.36 -3.92 29.14
CA PRO A 565 10.65 -2.73 29.57
C PRO A 565 11.46 -1.84 30.53
N ARG A 566 12.64 -2.28 30.93
CA ARG A 566 13.55 -1.56 31.82
C ARG A 566 14.67 -0.80 31.09
N ASP A 567 14.86 -1.05 29.80
CA ASP A 567 15.81 -0.33 28.95
C ASP A 567 15.09 0.78 28.17
#